data_9921f2164727b7b73c53aa5a35db324e
#
_entry.id   9921f2164727b7b73c53aa5a35db324e
#
_cell.length_a   1.000
_cell.length_b   1.000
_cell.length_c   1.000
_cell.angle_alpha   90.00
_cell.angle_beta   90.00
_cell.angle_gamma   90.00
#
_symmetry.space_group_name_H-M   'P 1'
#
loop_
_entity.id
_entity.type
_entity.pdbx_description
1 polymer ?
#
loop_
_entity_poly.entity_id
_entity_poly.type
_entity_poly.pdbx_seq_one_letter_code
_entity_poly.pdbx_strand_id
1 'polypeptide(L)'
;MRIGKEKGVPISPELIGLFFEDINFAADGGLYAEMIENRSFEAREAYGNPGRFYAVDDPGYAWKSVQQSGEEAPFMQYVTGTPVSEANPHYLRFTAKAAGQGFANKAYDGIRLEKDHTYRVSFYARCVAYEGDTFQIKVIKDGQVFAEAAVNAVKPVPYVPFCDLKIPMEIGYGTLNPEIQHIREMDQSGKCRRSEWIKYEVVLTAQDDVRGAQFAITFDVPGIAEFDLISMIPEDAVAGIFRKDLFEALQAIKPGFVRFPGGCIVEGISLDNRYYWKNTVGDVKDRRYIPNLWAFDDDWSKNDPMTKRPDAHYGQSFGLGFYEYFLLCELLDAKPLPVLNIGTACQFRSTEMVDSDNPKFEEYVQDALDLIEFANGPVDSTWGALRARMGHPESFHMDFLSVGNEQWETQYLDMKHRYERFAQAIHAKYPEIRLLGTAGPFMECSITEDAWKFYREKAKENPDFSYAVDEHYYVSPQWLYDHVAMYDEYPRNVAVFAGEYAAHTEDRANSMESALAEAALLTGIEKNADVVKLASYAPLFNRIGHSQWKPDMIWFDDSDVYLTPNYYVQKLFANHRGTYTIPLQKQDVKLRKEGIYVSAAVDAHGEIILKLV
;
A
#
# COMPACT_ATOMS: atom_id res chain seq x y z
N MET A 1 15.48 36.29 -23.40
CA MET A 1 15.88 34.93 -23.72
C MET A 1 15.55 34.62 -25.17
N ARG A 2 16.44 33.95 -25.93
CA ARG A 2 16.13 33.44 -27.28
C ARG A 2 16.03 31.93 -27.22
N ILE A 3 14.92 31.39 -27.69
CA ILE A 3 14.69 29.93 -27.77
C ILE A 3 15.00 29.50 -29.19
N GLY A 4 15.90 28.51 -29.33
CA GLY A 4 16.19 27.89 -30.62
C GLY A 4 15.01 27.04 -31.12
N LYS A 5 15.08 26.60 -32.38
CA LYS A 5 14.11 25.66 -32.95
C LYS A 5 14.70 24.26 -33.09
N GLU A 6 15.95 24.09 -32.71
CA GLU A 6 16.63 22.78 -32.80
C GLU A 6 16.14 21.88 -31.69
N LYS A 7 15.77 20.66 -32.04
CA LYS A 7 15.43 19.62 -31.08
C LYS A 7 16.71 19.13 -30.39
N GLY A 8 16.69 19.09 -29.09
CA GLY A 8 17.72 18.50 -28.25
C GLY A 8 17.50 16.99 -28.07
N VAL A 9 17.57 16.52 -26.84
CA VAL A 9 17.40 15.10 -26.50
C VAL A 9 15.93 14.71 -26.38
N PRO A 10 15.58 13.44 -26.68
CA PRO A 10 14.23 12.96 -26.49
C PRO A 10 13.86 12.89 -25.00
N ILE A 11 12.62 13.27 -24.68
CA ILE A 11 12.05 13.18 -23.34
C ILE A 11 11.21 11.89 -23.28
N SER A 12 11.51 11.02 -22.29
CA SER A 12 10.75 9.81 -22.07
C SER A 12 9.27 10.11 -21.74
N PRO A 13 8.30 9.38 -22.29
CA PRO A 13 6.93 9.43 -21.84
C PRO A 13 6.77 9.04 -20.36
N GLU A 14 7.70 8.28 -19.82
CA GLU A 14 7.74 7.85 -18.43
C GLU A 14 8.52 8.81 -17.50
N LEU A 15 8.94 10.02 -17.96
CA LEU A 15 9.81 10.89 -17.17
C LEU A 15 9.24 11.24 -15.79
N ILE A 16 7.94 11.54 -15.69
CA ILE A 16 7.27 11.85 -14.42
C ILE A 16 6.26 10.77 -14.10
N GLY A 17 6.43 10.15 -12.95
CA GLY A 17 5.56 9.10 -12.45
C GLY A 17 5.14 9.31 -11.00
N LEU A 18 4.58 8.26 -10.42
CA LEU A 18 4.15 8.22 -9.03
C LEU A 18 4.96 7.19 -8.25
N PHE A 19 5.22 7.50 -6.99
CA PHE A 19 5.72 6.57 -6.00
C PHE A 19 4.62 6.26 -5.00
N PHE A 20 4.14 5.03 -5.01
CA PHE A 20 3.17 4.56 -4.02
C PHE A 20 3.88 3.67 -3.00
N GLU A 21 3.78 4.04 -1.74
CA GLU A 21 4.14 3.21 -0.60
C GLU A 21 2.95 3.12 0.35
N ASP A 22 2.73 1.94 0.95
CA ASP A 22 1.74 1.78 2.00
C ASP A 22 2.30 2.29 3.34
N ILE A 23 2.37 3.61 3.43
CA ILE A 23 2.76 4.44 4.58
C ILE A 23 1.65 5.47 4.83
N ASN A 24 1.52 5.99 6.03
CA ASN A 24 0.54 7.04 6.35
C ASN A 24 -0.92 6.64 6.00
N PHE A 25 -1.25 5.35 6.10
CA PHE A 25 -2.54 4.79 5.70
C PHE A 25 -2.87 4.99 4.22
N ALA A 26 -1.87 4.88 3.35
CA ALA A 26 -2.04 5.11 1.92
C ALA A 26 -2.88 4.03 1.21
N ALA A 27 -2.78 2.76 1.63
CA ALA A 27 -3.58 1.66 1.10
C ALA A 27 -4.85 1.45 1.94
N ASP A 28 -4.78 0.64 3.00
CA ASP A 28 -5.89 0.47 3.94
C ASP A 28 -6.20 1.79 4.65
N GLY A 29 -7.45 2.25 4.59
CA GLY A 29 -7.86 3.56 5.09
C GLY A 29 -7.54 4.73 4.16
N GLY A 30 -7.01 4.46 2.96
CA GLY A 30 -6.65 5.45 1.93
C GLY A 30 -7.21 5.11 0.56
N LEU A 31 -6.34 4.78 -0.39
CA LEU A 31 -6.72 4.50 -1.78
C LEU A 31 -7.63 3.26 -1.92
N TYR A 32 -7.48 2.27 -1.05
CA TYR A 32 -8.44 1.17 -0.97
C TYR A 32 -9.75 1.67 -0.38
N ALA A 33 -10.83 1.53 -1.14
CA ALA A 33 -12.14 2.08 -0.79
C ALA A 33 -12.85 1.34 0.36
N GLU A 34 -12.19 0.39 1.02
CA GLU A 34 -12.71 -0.32 2.18
C GLU A 34 -12.89 0.62 3.37
N MET A 35 -14.11 0.69 3.90
CA MET A 35 -14.46 1.58 5.01
C MET A 35 -14.35 0.90 6.38
N ILE A 36 -14.24 -0.43 6.43
CA ILE A 36 -14.17 -1.21 7.68
C ILE A 36 -12.72 -1.45 8.07
N GLU A 37 -12.31 -0.92 9.21
CA GLU A 37 -11.00 -1.19 9.80
C GLU A 37 -10.98 -2.56 10.49
N ASN A 38 -9.87 -3.31 10.38
CA ASN A 38 -9.75 -4.66 10.97
C ASN A 38 -10.91 -5.59 10.60
N ARG A 39 -11.25 -5.66 9.32
CA ARG A 39 -12.42 -6.37 8.78
C ARG A 39 -12.40 -7.89 8.99
N SER A 40 -11.21 -8.48 9.19
CA SER A 40 -10.96 -9.92 9.36
C SER A 40 -10.55 -10.31 10.79
N PHE A 41 -10.60 -9.37 11.74
CA PHE A 41 -10.22 -9.59 13.15
C PHE A 41 -8.76 -10.06 13.34
N GLU A 42 -7.86 -9.64 12.46
CA GLU A 42 -6.45 -10.02 12.48
C GLU A 42 -5.53 -8.89 12.97
N ALA A 43 -6.07 -7.78 13.48
CA ALA A 43 -5.25 -6.66 13.93
C ALA A 43 -4.25 -7.09 15.01
N ARG A 44 -3.08 -6.48 14.94
CA ARG A 44 -2.00 -6.68 15.89
C ARG A 44 -1.46 -5.33 16.35
N GLU A 45 -1.17 -5.23 17.61
CA GLU A 45 -0.52 -4.04 18.15
C GLU A 45 1.00 -4.20 18.10
N ALA A 46 1.67 -3.28 17.39
CA ALA A 46 3.12 -3.29 17.17
C ALA A 46 3.87 -2.60 18.32
N TYR A 47 4.97 -3.20 18.74
CA TYR A 47 5.85 -2.74 19.82
C TYR A 47 7.32 -2.83 19.43
N GLY A 48 8.13 -2.08 20.13
CA GLY A 48 9.56 -2.23 20.11
C GLY A 48 10.30 -1.03 19.54
N ASN A 49 11.57 -1.21 19.44
CA ASN A 49 12.53 -0.25 18.91
C ASN A 49 13.48 -0.96 17.95
N PRO A 50 14.32 -0.25 17.21
CA PRO A 50 15.26 -0.85 16.28
C PRO A 50 16.06 -2.01 16.90
N GLY A 51 16.02 -3.17 16.23
CA GLY A 51 16.66 -4.42 16.67
C GLY A 51 15.81 -5.29 17.60
N ARG A 52 14.64 -4.84 18.07
CA ARG A 52 13.73 -5.64 18.90
C ARG A 52 12.27 -5.30 18.65
N PHE A 53 11.73 -5.82 17.57
CA PHE A 53 10.34 -5.62 17.17
C PHE A 53 9.49 -6.85 17.47
N TYR A 54 8.25 -6.64 17.92
CA TYR A 54 7.25 -7.69 18.05
C TYR A 54 5.83 -7.09 17.96
N ALA A 55 4.85 -7.92 17.65
CA ALA A 55 3.46 -7.53 17.62
C ALA A 55 2.60 -8.52 18.40
N VAL A 56 1.60 -8.01 19.08
CA VAL A 56 0.66 -8.77 19.91
C VAL A 56 -0.70 -8.80 19.23
N ASP A 57 -1.35 -9.95 19.19
CA ASP A 57 -2.66 -10.08 18.59
C ASP A 57 -3.68 -9.24 19.38
N ASP A 58 -4.41 -8.39 18.68
CA ASP A 58 -5.52 -7.58 19.20
C ASP A 58 -6.71 -7.63 18.24
N PRO A 59 -7.31 -8.82 18.06
CA PRO A 59 -8.37 -9.03 17.08
C PRO A 59 -9.62 -8.16 17.34
N GLY A 60 -9.76 -7.63 18.56
CA GLY A 60 -10.85 -6.72 18.92
C GLY A 60 -10.67 -5.27 18.54
N TYR A 61 -9.49 -4.89 18.07
CA TYR A 61 -9.24 -3.53 17.67
C TYR A 61 -10.27 -3.02 16.64
N ALA A 62 -10.72 -1.78 16.79
CA ALA A 62 -11.76 -1.11 16.01
C ALA A 62 -13.20 -1.60 16.24
N TRP A 63 -13.42 -2.69 16.99
CA TRP A 63 -14.73 -3.26 17.25
C TRP A 63 -15.21 -3.05 18.69
N LYS A 64 -16.49 -2.81 18.87
CA LYS A 64 -17.13 -2.69 20.18
C LYS A 64 -18.54 -3.24 20.17
N SER A 65 -19.06 -3.61 21.33
CA SER A 65 -20.47 -4.01 21.47
C SER A 65 -21.42 -2.81 21.38
N VAL A 66 -22.63 -3.07 20.89
CA VAL A 66 -23.77 -2.15 20.85
C VAL A 66 -24.87 -2.73 21.74
N GLN A 67 -25.36 -1.91 22.69
CA GLN A 67 -26.44 -2.27 23.62
C GLN A 67 -27.14 -1.03 24.12
N GLN A 68 -28.36 -1.17 24.66
CA GLN A 68 -29.07 -0.09 25.34
C GLN A 68 -28.61 0.03 26.80
N SER A 69 -28.78 1.21 27.37
CA SER A 69 -28.45 1.44 28.79
C SER A 69 -29.31 0.59 29.72
N GLY A 70 -28.65 -0.13 30.63
CA GLY A 70 -29.33 -0.98 31.63
C GLY A 70 -29.58 -2.43 31.20
N GLU A 71 -29.22 -2.81 29.97
CA GLU A 71 -29.25 -4.20 29.53
C GLU A 71 -28.02 -4.99 30.05
N GLU A 72 -28.20 -6.29 30.20
CA GLU A 72 -27.05 -7.21 30.35
C GLU A 72 -26.14 -7.10 29.13
N ALA A 73 -24.82 -6.96 29.35
CA ALA A 73 -23.88 -6.77 28.28
C ALA A 73 -23.84 -8.00 27.34
N PRO A 74 -23.83 -7.80 26.03
CA PRO A 74 -23.53 -8.88 25.09
C PRO A 74 -22.08 -9.31 25.25
N PHE A 75 -21.72 -10.45 24.62
CA PHE A 75 -20.38 -10.97 24.72
C PHE A 75 -19.72 -11.09 23.34
N MET A 76 -18.48 -10.59 23.24
CA MET A 76 -17.65 -10.65 22.05
C MET A 76 -16.45 -11.57 22.33
N GLN A 77 -16.29 -12.61 21.54
CA GLN A 77 -15.12 -13.49 21.58
C GLN A 77 -14.46 -13.54 20.20
N TYR A 78 -13.16 -13.40 20.19
CA TYR A 78 -12.36 -13.62 18.99
C TYR A 78 -11.77 -15.02 19.08
N VAL A 79 -12.15 -15.86 18.15
CA VAL A 79 -11.87 -17.30 18.21
C VAL A 79 -11.19 -17.75 16.92
N THR A 80 -10.41 -18.83 17.05
CA THR A 80 -9.81 -19.55 15.93
C THR A 80 -10.37 -20.97 15.92
N GLY A 81 -10.31 -21.68 14.81
CA GLY A 81 -10.76 -23.08 14.80
C GLY A 81 -11.21 -23.50 13.43
N THR A 82 -12.35 -23.03 12.98
CA THR A 82 -12.86 -23.30 11.62
C THR A 82 -13.15 -21.97 10.92
N PRO A 83 -12.10 -21.21 10.54
CA PRO A 83 -12.24 -19.89 9.92
C PRO A 83 -12.83 -19.98 8.51
N VAL A 84 -13.15 -18.83 7.92
CA VAL A 84 -13.45 -18.71 6.49
C VAL A 84 -12.21 -18.99 5.67
N SER A 85 -11.05 -18.52 6.14
CA SER A 85 -9.73 -18.76 5.53
C SER A 85 -8.68 -19.08 6.58
N GLU A 86 -7.83 -20.07 6.33
CA GLU A 86 -6.68 -20.39 7.19
C GLU A 86 -5.60 -19.29 7.18
N ALA A 87 -5.59 -18.42 6.18
CA ALA A 87 -4.68 -17.29 6.12
C ALA A 87 -5.02 -16.21 7.14
N ASN A 88 -6.32 -16.09 7.50
CA ASN A 88 -6.87 -15.17 8.48
C ASN A 88 -7.74 -15.96 9.45
N PRO A 89 -7.13 -16.58 10.49
CA PRO A 89 -7.81 -17.59 11.29
C PRO A 89 -8.77 -17.06 12.35
N HIS A 90 -8.72 -15.76 12.70
CA HIS A 90 -9.62 -15.19 13.69
C HIS A 90 -10.98 -14.85 13.08
N TYR A 91 -12.02 -15.00 13.89
CA TYR A 91 -13.36 -14.54 13.58
C TYR A 91 -14.09 -14.15 14.88
N LEU A 92 -15.08 -13.25 14.76
CA LEU A 92 -15.90 -12.84 15.89
C LEU A 92 -16.99 -13.85 16.17
N ARG A 93 -17.08 -14.37 17.41
CA ARG A 93 -18.28 -14.98 17.94
C ARG A 93 -19.00 -13.97 18.80
N PHE A 94 -20.21 -13.61 18.42
CA PHE A 94 -21.04 -12.66 19.12
C PHE A 94 -22.23 -13.35 19.80
N THR A 95 -22.44 -13.06 21.10
CA THR A 95 -23.58 -13.52 21.90
C THR A 95 -24.46 -12.35 22.26
N ALA A 96 -25.64 -12.25 21.65
CA ALA A 96 -26.66 -11.30 22.03
C ALA A 96 -27.48 -11.83 23.22
N LYS A 97 -27.69 -11.00 24.25
CA LYS A 97 -28.53 -11.30 25.42
C LYS A 97 -29.93 -10.71 25.30
N ALA A 98 -30.08 -9.68 24.45
CA ALA A 98 -31.34 -8.99 24.19
C ALA A 98 -31.47 -8.63 22.70
N ALA A 99 -32.70 -8.41 22.25
CA ALA A 99 -32.99 -7.90 20.90
C ALA A 99 -32.37 -6.50 20.72
N GLY A 100 -31.86 -6.22 19.55
CA GLY A 100 -31.21 -4.94 19.22
C GLY A 100 -29.74 -4.84 19.63
N GLN A 101 -29.21 -5.79 20.38
CA GLN A 101 -27.78 -5.87 20.67
C GLN A 101 -27.00 -6.29 19.43
N GLY A 102 -25.75 -5.84 19.34
CA GLY A 102 -24.88 -6.11 18.21
C GLY A 102 -23.46 -5.63 18.46
N PHE A 103 -22.72 -5.48 17.39
CA PHE A 103 -21.36 -4.97 17.42
C PHE A 103 -21.17 -3.91 16.34
N ALA A 104 -20.25 -2.98 16.58
CA ALA A 104 -19.99 -1.84 15.70
C ALA A 104 -18.50 -1.65 15.44
N ASN A 105 -18.18 -1.18 14.26
CA ASN A 105 -16.83 -0.79 13.82
C ASN A 105 -16.70 0.73 13.82
N LYS A 106 -15.58 1.23 14.35
CA LYS A 106 -15.29 2.68 14.37
C LYS A 106 -14.77 3.20 13.00
N ALA A 107 -14.44 2.31 12.07
CA ALA A 107 -13.76 2.61 10.81
C ALA A 107 -12.40 3.35 11.01
N TYR A 108 -11.87 3.94 9.96
CA TYR A 108 -10.70 4.81 10.00
C TYR A 108 -11.15 6.24 10.33
N ASP A 109 -11.33 6.58 11.64
CA ASP A 109 -11.86 7.85 12.16
C ASP A 109 -13.37 8.09 11.96
N GLY A 110 -14.10 7.03 11.63
CA GLY A 110 -15.54 7.05 11.42
C GLY A 110 -15.94 6.91 9.95
N ILE A 111 -17.22 6.63 9.74
CA ILE A 111 -17.82 6.48 8.42
C ILE A 111 -18.43 7.80 7.97
N ARG A 112 -18.12 8.21 6.73
CA ARG A 112 -18.85 9.23 6.01
C ARG A 112 -19.88 8.58 5.10
N LEU A 113 -21.11 9.06 5.14
CA LEU A 113 -22.12 8.80 4.12
C LEU A 113 -22.55 10.09 3.45
N GLU A 114 -22.83 9.99 2.16
CA GLU A 114 -23.47 11.04 1.37
C GLU A 114 -24.90 10.62 1.05
N LYS A 115 -25.84 11.56 1.24
CA LYS A 115 -27.25 11.31 1.00
C LYS A 115 -27.51 10.75 -0.38
N ASP A 116 -28.39 9.76 -0.45
CA ASP A 116 -28.80 9.04 -1.68
C ASP A 116 -27.68 8.21 -2.34
N HIS A 117 -26.43 8.22 -1.80
CA HIS A 117 -25.37 7.33 -2.27
C HIS A 117 -25.55 5.92 -1.73
N THR A 118 -25.02 4.96 -2.45
CA THR A 118 -25.14 3.53 -2.17
C THR A 118 -23.79 2.92 -1.81
N TYR A 119 -23.84 1.95 -0.89
CA TYR A 119 -22.66 1.30 -0.31
C TYR A 119 -22.90 -0.20 -0.32
N ARG A 120 -22.01 -0.96 -0.93
CA ARG A 120 -22.05 -2.41 -0.94
C ARG A 120 -21.42 -2.95 0.34
N VAL A 121 -22.20 -3.70 1.10
CA VAL A 121 -21.75 -4.42 2.29
C VAL A 121 -21.67 -5.91 1.98
N SER A 122 -20.60 -6.55 2.42
CA SER A 122 -20.49 -8.00 2.43
C SER A 122 -19.83 -8.50 3.71
N PHE A 123 -20.19 -9.70 4.13
CA PHE A 123 -19.58 -10.38 5.27
C PHE A 123 -19.85 -11.88 5.20
N TYR A 124 -19.02 -12.64 5.88
CA TYR A 124 -19.31 -14.03 6.14
C TYR A 124 -19.95 -14.17 7.52
N ALA A 125 -21.02 -14.95 7.63
CA ALA A 125 -21.60 -15.29 8.92
C ALA A 125 -22.11 -16.73 8.94
N ARG A 126 -22.23 -17.27 10.15
CA ARG A 126 -22.91 -18.54 10.41
C ARG A 126 -23.62 -18.51 11.76
N CYS A 127 -24.81 -19.09 11.81
CA CYS A 127 -25.58 -19.22 13.05
C CYS A 127 -25.06 -20.41 13.86
N VAL A 128 -24.88 -20.21 15.16
CA VAL A 128 -24.48 -21.23 16.13
C VAL A 128 -25.70 -21.63 16.97
N ALA A 129 -26.32 -20.62 17.61
CA ALA A 129 -27.53 -20.77 18.41
C ALA A 129 -28.38 -19.49 18.26
N TYR A 130 -28.76 -19.17 17.01
CA TYR A 130 -29.53 -17.98 16.67
C TYR A 130 -30.85 -18.38 16.01
N GLU A 131 -31.97 -18.01 16.63
CA GLU A 131 -33.32 -18.30 16.16
C GLU A 131 -33.97 -17.11 15.45
N GLY A 132 -33.31 -15.95 15.39
CA GLY A 132 -33.75 -14.75 14.68
C GLY A 132 -33.88 -14.96 13.18
N ASP A 133 -34.73 -14.18 12.52
CA ASP A 133 -34.94 -14.29 11.08
C ASP A 133 -33.93 -13.47 10.26
N THR A 134 -33.40 -12.38 10.85
CA THR A 134 -32.51 -11.46 10.13
C THR A 134 -31.32 -10.99 10.97
N PHE A 135 -30.27 -10.56 10.27
CA PHE A 135 -29.27 -9.64 10.79
C PHE A 135 -29.58 -8.26 10.24
N GLN A 136 -29.59 -7.24 11.12
CA GLN A 136 -29.81 -5.85 10.74
C GLN A 136 -28.46 -5.18 10.53
N ILE A 137 -28.22 -4.64 9.35
CA ILE A 137 -26.99 -3.92 8.98
C ILE A 137 -27.31 -2.43 9.01
N LYS A 138 -26.52 -1.63 9.76
CA LYS A 138 -26.80 -0.21 10.01
C LYS A 138 -25.54 0.62 9.93
N VAL A 139 -25.70 1.90 9.58
CA VAL A 139 -24.73 2.94 9.88
C VAL A 139 -25.39 3.90 10.88
N ILE A 140 -24.75 4.06 12.03
CA ILE A 140 -25.31 4.74 13.22
C ILE A 140 -24.38 5.82 13.75
N LYS A 141 -24.97 6.89 14.27
CA LYS A 141 -24.27 7.92 15.05
C LYS A 141 -25.19 8.49 16.11
N ASP A 142 -24.74 8.55 17.35
CA ASP A 142 -25.46 9.13 18.49
C ASP A 142 -26.91 8.59 18.65
N GLY A 143 -27.10 7.28 18.38
CA GLY A 143 -28.40 6.61 18.45
C GLY A 143 -29.30 6.82 17.22
N GLN A 144 -28.91 7.62 16.25
CA GLN A 144 -29.62 7.81 14.99
C GLN A 144 -29.10 6.83 13.93
N VAL A 145 -29.99 6.31 13.07
CA VAL A 145 -29.68 5.47 11.91
C VAL A 145 -29.65 6.34 10.66
N PHE A 146 -28.57 6.22 9.88
CA PHE A 146 -28.36 6.96 8.63
C PHE A 146 -28.46 6.08 7.38
N ALA A 147 -28.26 4.78 7.55
CA ALA A 147 -28.53 3.77 6.53
C ALA A 147 -28.89 2.46 7.22
N GLU A 148 -29.80 1.70 6.68
CA GLU A 148 -30.14 0.36 7.18
C GLU A 148 -30.59 -0.59 6.10
N ALA A 149 -30.31 -1.87 6.30
CA ALA A 149 -30.83 -2.99 5.52
C ALA A 149 -30.85 -4.25 6.38
N ALA A 150 -31.58 -5.27 5.95
CA ALA A 150 -31.62 -6.56 6.61
C ALA A 150 -31.23 -7.69 5.65
N VAL A 151 -30.56 -8.71 6.16
CA VAL A 151 -30.34 -9.96 5.44
C VAL A 151 -30.95 -11.13 6.21
N ASN A 152 -31.53 -12.11 5.51
CA ASN A 152 -32.14 -13.29 6.13
C ASN A 152 -31.06 -14.20 6.71
N ALA A 153 -31.10 -14.44 8.00
CA ALA A 153 -30.20 -15.34 8.69
C ALA A 153 -30.44 -16.80 8.23
N VAL A 154 -29.42 -17.42 7.66
CA VAL A 154 -29.49 -18.82 7.24
C VAL A 154 -29.31 -19.73 8.46
N LYS A 155 -30.38 -20.39 8.86
CA LYS A 155 -30.40 -21.28 10.01
C LYS A 155 -29.72 -22.62 9.70
N PRO A 156 -29.11 -23.27 10.70
CA PRO A 156 -28.43 -24.55 10.49
C PRO A 156 -29.39 -25.66 10.04
N VAL A 157 -28.96 -26.45 9.05
CA VAL A 157 -29.69 -27.63 8.56
C VAL A 157 -28.64 -28.69 8.21
N PRO A 158 -28.75 -29.93 8.64
CA PRO A 158 -29.02 -30.44 9.95
C PRO A 158 -27.80 -30.40 10.88
N TYR A 159 -27.95 -30.87 12.10
CA TYR A 159 -26.94 -30.90 13.17
C TYR A 159 -25.52 -31.26 12.71
N VAL A 160 -24.56 -30.35 12.95
CA VAL A 160 -23.13 -30.62 12.92
C VAL A 160 -22.62 -30.64 14.36
N PRO A 161 -22.01 -31.77 14.83
CA PRO A 161 -21.53 -31.86 16.20
C PRO A 161 -20.51 -30.79 16.53
N PHE A 162 -20.68 -30.12 17.67
CA PHE A 162 -19.79 -29.07 18.15
C PHE A 162 -18.36 -29.59 18.47
N CYS A 163 -18.19 -30.89 18.59
CA CYS A 163 -16.90 -31.55 18.82
C CYS A 163 -15.87 -31.34 17.69
N ASP A 164 -16.31 -30.90 16.49
CA ASP A 164 -15.42 -30.56 15.38
C ASP A 164 -14.84 -29.16 15.49
N LEU A 165 -15.34 -28.32 16.40
CA LEU A 165 -14.68 -27.07 16.74
C LEU A 165 -13.39 -27.38 17.50
N LYS A 166 -12.27 -27.17 16.86
CA LYS A 166 -10.96 -27.00 17.53
C LYS A 166 -11.02 -25.73 18.37
N ILE A 167 -11.65 -25.81 19.55
CA ILE A 167 -11.52 -24.76 20.55
C ILE A 167 -10.05 -24.79 20.97
N PRO A 168 -9.24 -23.75 20.80
CA PRO A 168 -7.93 -23.69 21.38
C PRO A 168 -8.15 -23.89 22.88
N MET A 169 -7.65 -25.00 23.45
CA MET A 169 -7.51 -25.10 24.88
C MET A 169 -6.38 -24.15 25.24
N GLU A 170 -6.67 -22.89 25.45
CA GLU A 170 -5.81 -22.08 26.29
C GLU A 170 -5.82 -22.74 27.67
N ILE A 171 -4.76 -23.46 27.93
CA ILE A 171 -4.51 -24.08 29.20
C ILE A 171 -4.07 -22.99 30.18
N GLY A 172 -5.02 -22.16 30.59
CA GLY A 172 -4.92 -21.47 31.85
C GLY A 172 -5.59 -22.33 32.92
N TYR A 173 -4.89 -22.60 33.99
CA TYR A 173 -5.48 -23.14 35.22
C TYR A 173 -6.45 -22.11 35.80
N GLY A 174 -7.60 -21.93 35.18
CA GLY A 174 -8.68 -21.04 35.59
C GLY A 174 -10.01 -21.65 35.15
N THR A 175 -11.05 -21.41 35.91
CA THR A 175 -12.44 -21.76 35.58
C THR A 175 -12.72 -21.47 34.10
N LEU A 176 -13.17 -22.47 33.36
CA LEU A 176 -13.64 -22.32 31.99
C LEU A 176 -14.57 -21.08 31.92
N ASN A 177 -14.31 -20.19 30.96
CA ASN A 177 -15.21 -19.08 30.71
C ASN A 177 -16.67 -19.58 30.71
N PRO A 178 -17.57 -18.96 31.49
CA PRO A 178 -18.96 -19.41 31.62
C PRO A 178 -19.69 -19.65 30.30
N GLU A 179 -19.30 -18.93 29.25
CA GLU A 179 -19.89 -19.09 27.92
C GLU A 179 -19.37 -20.30 27.17
N ILE A 180 -18.10 -20.66 27.29
CA ILE A 180 -17.56 -21.92 26.76
C ILE A 180 -18.26 -23.08 27.45
N GLN A 181 -18.52 -22.95 28.75
CA GLN A 181 -19.27 -23.95 29.51
C GLN A 181 -20.72 -24.01 29.03
N HIS A 182 -21.38 -22.86 28.81
CA HIS A 182 -22.74 -22.82 28.29
C HIS A 182 -22.86 -23.41 26.88
N ILE A 183 -21.92 -23.12 25.99
CA ILE A 183 -21.86 -23.70 24.64
C ILE A 183 -21.66 -25.20 24.71
N ARG A 184 -20.79 -25.71 25.60
CA ARG A 184 -20.60 -27.15 25.83
C ARG A 184 -21.86 -27.83 26.39
N GLU A 185 -22.56 -27.17 27.30
CA GLU A 185 -23.83 -27.65 27.86
C GLU A 185 -24.91 -27.71 26.79
N MET A 186 -24.98 -26.72 25.91
CA MET A 186 -25.91 -26.71 24.79
C MET A 186 -25.58 -27.79 23.76
N ASP A 187 -24.29 -28.05 23.48
CA ASP A 187 -23.84 -29.12 22.60
C ASP A 187 -24.19 -30.51 23.18
N GLN A 188 -23.90 -30.73 24.44
CA GLN A 188 -24.27 -32.00 25.13
C GLN A 188 -25.79 -32.24 25.15
N SER A 189 -26.59 -31.16 25.13
CA SER A 189 -28.06 -31.26 25.05
C SER A 189 -28.58 -31.50 23.63
N GLY A 190 -27.69 -31.53 22.62
CA GLY A 190 -28.05 -31.64 21.20
C GLY A 190 -28.78 -30.41 20.64
N LYS A 191 -28.71 -29.27 21.34
CA LYS A 191 -29.35 -28.01 20.94
C LYS A 191 -28.43 -27.08 20.17
N CYS A 192 -27.11 -27.30 20.22
CA CYS A 192 -26.15 -26.49 19.49
C CYS A 192 -26.11 -26.94 18.02
N ARG A 193 -26.48 -26.07 17.13
CA ARG A 193 -26.43 -26.27 15.68
C ARG A 193 -25.65 -25.16 15.06
N ARG A 194 -24.77 -25.46 14.13
CA ARG A 194 -23.97 -24.50 13.39
C ARG A 194 -24.27 -24.62 11.90
N SER A 195 -24.56 -23.50 11.24
CA SER A 195 -24.61 -23.45 9.78
C SER A 195 -23.20 -23.45 9.18
N GLU A 196 -23.11 -23.71 7.88
CA GLU A 196 -21.91 -23.41 7.12
C GLU A 196 -21.67 -21.89 7.10
N TRP A 197 -20.44 -21.47 6.76
CA TRP A 197 -20.15 -20.09 6.46
C TRP A 197 -20.91 -19.66 5.22
N ILE A 198 -21.71 -18.60 5.34
CA ILE A 198 -22.47 -18.01 4.24
C ILE A 198 -21.93 -16.62 3.98
N LYS A 199 -21.62 -16.31 2.73
CA LYS A 199 -21.34 -14.95 2.31
C LYS A 199 -22.66 -14.20 2.13
N TYR A 200 -22.81 -13.11 2.87
CA TYR A 200 -23.94 -12.19 2.73
C TYR A 200 -23.49 -10.97 1.94
N GLU A 201 -24.39 -10.46 1.12
CA GLU A 201 -24.19 -9.22 0.36
C GLU A 201 -25.48 -8.40 0.42
N VAL A 202 -25.35 -7.09 0.66
CA VAL A 202 -26.47 -6.15 0.71
C VAL A 202 -25.99 -4.76 0.32
N VAL A 203 -26.89 -3.96 -0.24
CA VAL A 203 -26.65 -2.54 -0.54
C VAL A 203 -27.33 -1.69 0.50
N LEU A 204 -26.58 -0.77 1.10
CA LEU A 204 -27.10 0.30 1.95
C LEU A 204 -27.29 1.56 1.13
N THR A 205 -28.40 2.26 1.29
CA THR A 205 -28.63 3.60 0.75
C THR A 205 -28.63 4.61 1.89
N ALA A 206 -27.80 5.62 1.81
CA ALA A 206 -27.73 6.68 2.82
C ALA A 206 -29.00 7.55 2.78
N GLN A 207 -29.63 7.72 3.92
CA GLN A 207 -30.86 8.52 4.08
C GLN A 207 -30.55 10.02 4.26
N ASP A 208 -29.32 10.32 4.78
CA ASP A 208 -28.84 11.68 4.98
C ASP A 208 -27.29 11.68 5.02
N ASP A 209 -26.72 12.89 4.93
CA ASP A 209 -25.26 13.08 5.10
C ASP A 209 -24.86 12.84 6.55
N VAL A 210 -23.74 12.15 6.75
CA VAL A 210 -23.15 11.99 8.07
C VAL A 210 -21.64 11.83 7.98
N ARG A 211 -20.92 12.32 8.99
CA ARG A 211 -19.48 12.10 9.19
C ARG A 211 -19.24 11.51 10.58
N GLY A 212 -18.23 10.66 10.72
CA GLY A 212 -17.85 10.04 12.00
C GLY A 212 -18.92 9.08 12.53
N ALA A 213 -19.67 8.43 11.66
CA ALA A 213 -20.62 7.37 12.00
C ALA A 213 -19.90 6.03 12.20
N GLN A 214 -20.64 5.01 12.64
CA GLN A 214 -20.15 3.66 12.86
C GLN A 214 -20.98 2.67 12.06
N PHE A 215 -20.34 1.69 11.48
CA PHE A 215 -21.00 0.51 10.96
C PHE A 215 -21.44 -0.41 12.09
N ALA A 216 -22.60 -1.04 12.00
CA ALA A 216 -23.07 -1.98 13.01
C ALA A 216 -23.87 -3.14 12.40
N ILE A 217 -23.73 -4.32 13.01
CA ILE A 217 -24.62 -5.47 12.79
C ILE A 217 -25.34 -5.76 14.12
N THR A 218 -26.70 -5.83 14.08
CA THR A 218 -27.51 -6.07 15.26
C THR A 218 -28.44 -7.27 15.07
N PHE A 219 -28.85 -7.87 16.18
CA PHE A 219 -29.63 -9.10 16.26
C PHE A 219 -31.09 -8.80 16.58
N ASP A 220 -32.03 -9.50 15.96
CA ASP A 220 -33.47 -9.36 16.22
C ASP A 220 -33.90 -9.99 17.56
N VAL A 221 -33.21 -11.03 17.99
CA VAL A 221 -33.47 -11.77 19.23
C VAL A 221 -32.16 -12.21 19.87
N PRO A 222 -32.15 -12.60 21.14
CA PRO A 222 -30.97 -13.22 21.76
C PRO A 222 -30.47 -14.45 20.98
N GLY A 223 -29.15 -14.67 20.99
CA GLY A 223 -28.55 -15.81 20.30
C GLY A 223 -27.07 -15.66 20.02
N ILE A 224 -26.50 -16.66 19.36
CA ILE A 224 -25.07 -16.74 19.05
C ILE A 224 -24.89 -16.91 17.54
N ALA A 225 -24.06 -16.04 16.95
CA ALA A 225 -23.61 -16.18 15.58
C ALA A 225 -22.12 -15.78 15.46
N GLU A 226 -21.50 -16.23 14.40
CA GLU A 226 -20.08 -15.97 14.10
C GLU A 226 -19.98 -15.16 12.83
N PHE A 227 -18.99 -14.24 12.77
CA PHE A 227 -18.79 -13.29 11.69
C PHE A 227 -17.34 -13.16 11.31
N ASP A 228 -17.07 -12.93 10.04
CA ASP A 228 -15.72 -12.73 9.51
C ASP A 228 -15.76 -11.90 8.22
N LEU A 229 -14.63 -11.29 7.87
CA LEU A 229 -14.38 -10.60 6.59
C LEU A 229 -15.47 -9.58 6.25
N ILE A 230 -15.77 -8.70 7.20
CA ILE A 230 -16.79 -7.67 7.07
C ILE A 230 -16.24 -6.52 6.21
N SER A 231 -16.98 -6.12 5.20
CA SER A 231 -16.58 -5.12 4.20
C SER A 231 -17.72 -4.15 3.90
N MET A 232 -17.38 -2.88 3.70
CA MET A 232 -18.28 -1.85 3.22
C MET A 232 -17.54 -0.95 2.24
N ILE A 233 -17.97 -0.93 0.98
CA ILE A 233 -17.31 -0.19 -0.11
C ILE A 233 -18.36 0.67 -0.82
N PRO A 234 -18.09 1.98 -1.07
CA PRO A 234 -18.95 2.82 -1.90
C PRO A 234 -19.14 2.23 -3.31
N GLU A 235 -20.35 2.26 -3.85
CA GLU A 235 -20.60 1.69 -5.19
C GLU A 235 -19.97 2.50 -6.33
N ASP A 236 -19.60 3.76 -6.07
CA ASP A 236 -18.88 4.60 -7.02
C ASP A 236 -17.35 4.45 -6.94
N ALA A 237 -16.84 3.55 -6.09
CA ALA A 237 -15.41 3.20 -6.07
C ALA A 237 -14.95 2.75 -7.46
N VAL A 238 -13.84 3.32 -7.94
CA VAL A 238 -13.30 3.01 -9.27
C VAL A 238 -12.89 1.54 -9.33
N ALA A 239 -13.36 0.83 -10.32
CA ALA A 239 -13.24 -0.63 -10.44
C ALA A 239 -13.79 -1.42 -9.23
N GLY A 240 -14.57 -0.79 -8.35
CA GLY A 240 -15.04 -1.37 -7.09
C GLY A 240 -13.94 -1.56 -6.03
N ILE A 241 -12.81 -0.89 -6.21
CA ILE A 241 -11.58 -1.07 -5.41
C ILE A 241 -11.05 0.26 -4.89
N PHE A 242 -10.89 1.26 -5.79
CA PHE A 242 -10.17 2.48 -5.48
C PHE A 242 -11.11 3.60 -5.04
N ARG A 243 -10.76 4.26 -3.95
CA ARG A 243 -11.45 5.45 -3.49
C ARG A 243 -11.41 6.52 -4.58
N LYS A 244 -12.59 6.95 -5.04
CA LYS A 244 -12.79 7.72 -6.26
C LYS A 244 -12.04 9.05 -6.27
N ASP A 245 -12.16 9.85 -5.22
CA ASP A 245 -11.54 11.16 -5.11
C ASP A 245 -10.00 11.09 -5.13
N LEU A 246 -9.40 10.10 -4.47
CA LEU A 246 -7.97 9.84 -4.50
C LEU A 246 -7.52 9.34 -5.87
N PHE A 247 -8.29 8.44 -6.50
CA PHE A 247 -7.99 7.96 -7.85
C PHE A 247 -8.04 9.12 -8.87
N GLU A 248 -9.06 9.98 -8.81
CA GLU A 248 -9.19 11.14 -9.70
C GLU A 248 -8.02 12.13 -9.52
N ALA A 249 -7.52 12.31 -8.29
CA ALA A 249 -6.32 13.09 -8.03
C ALA A 249 -5.08 12.50 -8.73
N LEU A 250 -4.90 11.18 -8.70
CA LEU A 250 -3.81 10.51 -9.42
C LEU A 250 -3.97 10.61 -10.94
N GLN A 251 -5.17 10.35 -11.45
CA GLN A 251 -5.48 10.42 -12.88
C GLN A 251 -5.23 11.81 -13.46
N ALA A 252 -5.51 12.87 -12.70
CA ALA A 252 -5.28 14.24 -13.13
C ALA A 252 -3.79 14.60 -13.33
N ILE A 253 -2.87 13.83 -12.74
CA ILE A 253 -1.42 13.98 -12.95
C ILE A 253 -1.02 13.43 -14.32
N LYS A 254 -1.68 12.38 -14.81
CA LYS A 254 -1.30 11.61 -16.02
C LYS A 254 0.13 11.07 -15.90
N PRO A 255 0.39 10.23 -14.89
CA PRO A 255 1.73 9.70 -14.64
C PRO A 255 2.19 8.79 -15.79
N GLY A 256 3.48 8.78 -16.08
CA GLY A 256 4.07 7.87 -17.06
C GLY A 256 4.33 6.47 -16.50
N PHE A 257 4.47 6.36 -15.17
CA PHE A 257 4.63 5.10 -14.45
C PHE A 257 4.10 5.21 -13.02
N VAL A 258 3.88 4.06 -12.39
CA VAL A 258 3.65 3.95 -10.94
C VAL A 258 4.66 2.97 -10.36
N ARG A 259 5.52 3.42 -9.45
CA ARG A 259 6.40 2.60 -8.61
C ARG A 259 5.61 2.13 -7.39
N PHE A 260 5.57 0.83 -7.15
CA PHE A 260 4.83 0.18 -6.06
C PHE A 260 5.50 -1.13 -5.61
N PRO A 261 5.17 -1.71 -4.46
CA PRO A 261 4.27 -1.26 -3.39
C PRO A 261 4.93 -0.26 -2.45
N GLY A 262 6.14 0.21 -2.74
CA GLY A 262 6.79 1.23 -1.95
C GLY A 262 8.30 1.18 -1.92
N GLY A 263 8.80 1.74 -0.85
CA GLY A 263 10.17 1.83 -0.37
C GLY A 263 10.46 0.79 0.71
N CYS A 264 10.72 1.23 1.96
CA CYS A 264 11.04 0.37 3.10
C CYS A 264 10.00 -0.72 3.39
N ILE A 265 8.74 -0.52 3.03
CA ILE A 265 7.68 -1.53 3.20
C ILE A 265 8.00 -2.84 2.46
N VAL A 266 8.71 -2.76 1.31
CA VAL A 266 9.13 -3.94 0.53
C VAL A 266 10.08 -4.81 1.33
N GLU A 267 10.92 -4.18 2.13
CA GLU A 267 11.98 -4.82 2.90
C GLU A 267 11.46 -5.42 4.20
N GLY A 268 10.55 -4.71 4.90
CA GLY A 268 10.02 -5.08 6.21
C GLY A 268 11.01 -4.85 7.35
N ILE A 269 10.54 -4.94 8.60
CA ILE A 269 11.39 -4.96 9.81
C ILE A 269 12.14 -6.29 9.97
N SER A 270 11.67 -7.33 9.28
CA SER A 270 12.24 -8.66 9.18
C SER A 270 11.86 -9.26 7.84
N LEU A 271 12.53 -10.31 7.42
CA LEU A 271 12.17 -11.00 6.17
C LEU A 271 10.78 -11.65 6.22
N ASP A 272 10.28 -11.99 7.40
CA ASP A 272 8.91 -12.50 7.58
C ASP A 272 7.85 -11.38 7.47
N ASN A 273 8.24 -10.15 7.77
CA ASN A 273 7.38 -8.95 7.67
C ASN A 273 7.49 -8.24 6.30
N ARG A 274 8.33 -8.72 5.37
CA ARG A 274 8.47 -8.11 4.05
C ARG A 274 7.16 -8.12 3.28
N TYR A 275 6.99 -7.18 2.36
CA TYR A 275 5.89 -7.21 1.41
C TYR A 275 6.11 -8.37 0.42
N TYR A 276 5.53 -9.52 0.69
CA TYR A 276 5.65 -10.72 -0.13
C TYR A 276 4.51 -10.79 -1.13
N TRP A 277 4.78 -10.44 -2.39
CA TRP A 277 3.78 -10.24 -3.43
C TRP A 277 2.83 -11.44 -3.62
N LYS A 278 3.30 -12.68 -3.46
CA LYS A 278 2.49 -13.89 -3.59
C LYS A 278 1.39 -14.00 -2.52
N ASN A 279 1.58 -13.35 -1.37
CA ASN A 279 0.55 -13.25 -0.33
C ASN A 279 -0.51 -12.18 -0.64
N THR A 280 -0.35 -11.41 -1.70
CA THR A 280 -1.18 -10.25 -2.03
C THR A 280 -2.02 -10.44 -3.29
N VAL A 281 -1.98 -11.65 -3.87
CA VAL A 281 -2.75 -12.04 -5.06
C VAL A 281 -3.67 -13.22 -4.76
N GLY A 282 -4.66 -13.45 -5.60
CA GLY A 282 -5.72 -14.42 -5.35
C GLY A 282 -6.93 -13.80 -4.65
N ASP A 283 -7.80 -14.62 -4.08
CA ASP A 283 -8.99 -14.14 -3.36
C ASP A 283 -8.57 -13.33 -2.13
N VAL A 284 -9.17 -12.16 -1.93
CA VAL A 284 -8.82 -11.25 -0.83
C VAL A 284 -8.96 -11.90 0.56
N LYS A 285 -9.89 -12.85 0.73
CA LYS A 285 -10.06 -13.60 1.99
C LYS A 285 -8.85 -14.47 2.34
N ASP A 286 -8.08 -14.89 1.33
CA ASP A 286 -6.91 -15.77 1.47
C ASP A 286 -5.58 -15.02 1.54
N ARG A 287 -5.62 -13.68 1.52
CA ARG A 287 -4.43 -12.81 1.68
C ARG A 287 -4.15 -12.60 3.16
N ARG A 288 -2.98 -13.07 3.60
CA ARG A 288 -2.60 -13.03 5.02
C ARG A 288 -2.37 -11.59 5.48
N TYR A 289 -3.14 -11.14 6.50
CA TYR A 289 -2.89 -9.87 7.18
C TYR A 289 -1.52 -9.85 7.86
N ILE A 290 -0.80 -8.73 7.77
CA ILE A 290 0.45 -8.51 8.49
C ILE A 290 0.46 -7.10 9.11
N PRO A 291 1.16 -6.87 10.25
CA PRO A 291 1.45 -5.53 10.74
C PRO A 291 2.26 -4.76 9.68
N ASN A 292 1.92 -3.51 9.46
CA ASN A 292 2.69 -2.64 8.58
C ASN A 292 4.05 -2.32 9.23
N LEU A 293 5.12 -2.23 8.43
CA LEU A 293 6.44 -1.80 8.90
C LEU A 293 6.36 -0.47 9.66
N TRP A 294 5.55 0.47 9.19
CA TRP A 294 5.43 1.81 9.75
C TRP A 294 4.61 1.87 11.05
N ALA A 295 4.01 0.77 11.49
CA ALA A 295 3.39 0.66 12.81
C ALA A 295 4.41 0.59 13.95
N PHE A 296 5.64 0.13 13.66
CA PHE A 296 6.70 -0.02 14.65
C PHE A 296 7.44 1.30 14.90
N ASP A 297 7.83 1.54 16.14
CA ASP A 297 8.64 2.71 16.49
C ASP A 297 10.09 2.51 16.04
N ASP A 298 10.63 3.45 15.29
CA ASP A 298 12.00 3.44 14.78
C ASP A 298 12.91 4.51 15.43
N ASP A 299 12.49 5.06 16.54
CA ASP A 299 13.29 6.04 17.30
C ASP A 299 14.43 5.35 18.08
N TRP A 300 15.63 5.44 17.52
CA TRP A 300 16.85 4.87 18.10
C TRP A 300 17.23 5.45 19.47
N SER A 301 16.67 6.58 19.87
CA SER A 301 16.91 7.17 21.19
C SER A 301 16.15 6.46 22.32
N LYS A 302 15.13 5.66 21.98
CA LYS A 302 14.31 4.91 22.93
C LYS A 302 14.88 3.51 23.13
N ASN A 303 15.09 3.15 24.39
CA ASN A 303 15.61 1.83 24.79
C ASN A 303 14.52 0.90 25.37
N ASP A 304 13.28 1.38 25.49
CA ASP A 304 12.18 0.60 26.05
C ASP A 304 11.55 -0.28 24.96
N PRO A 305 11.59 -1.62 25.10
CA PRO A 305 10.97 -2.54 24.14
C PRO A 305 9.45 -2.48 24.14
N MET A 306 8.82 -1.78 25.10
CA MET A 306 7.37 -1.55 25.14
C MET A 306 6.97 -0.24 24.44
N THR A 307 7.90 0.42 23.76
CA THR A 307 7.62 1.62 22.99
C THR A 307 6.68 1.28 21.83
N LYS A 308 5.71 2.14 21.56
CA LYS A 308 4.81 2.03 20.42
C LYS A 308 4.46 3.40 19.85
N ARG A 309 4.16 3.43 18.58
CA ARG A 309 3.59 4.61 17.91
C ARG A 309 2.10 4.78 18.24
N PRO A 310 1.53 5.97 18.05
CA PRO A 310 0.06 6.16 18.15
C PRO A 310 -0.72 5.17 17.27
N ASP A 311 -0.24 4.92 16.06
CA ASP A 311 -0.85 4.03 15.07
C ASP A 311 -0.24 2.60 15.10
N ALA A 312 0.00 2.07 16.30
CA ALA A 312 0.60 0.75 16.49
C ALA A 312 -0.23 -0.42 15.91
N HIS A 313 -1.51 -0.19 15.58
CA HIS A 313 -2.39 -1.16 14.93
C HIS A 313 -2.40 -1.05 13.40
N TYR A 314 -1.61 -0.15 12.82
CA TYR A 314 -1.51 -0.03 11.37
C TYR A 314 -1.08 -1.36 10.76
N GLY A 315 -1.90 -1.91 9.90
CA GLY A 315 -1.67 -3.20 9.26
C GLY A 315 -1.97 -3.19 7.79
N GLN A 316 -1.66 -4.30 7.14
CA GLN A 316 -1.88 -4.52 5.71
C GLN A 316 -2.83 -5.70 5.53
N SER A 317 -4.06 -5.42 5.08
CA SER A 317 -5.04 -6.44 4.71
C SER A 317 -4.80 -6.99 3.30
N PHE A 318 -3.96 -6.29 2.52
CA PHE A 318 -3.72 -6.54 1.10
C PHE A 318 -4.99 -6.48 0.23
N GLY A 319 -5.99 -5.71 0.65
CA GLY A 319 -7.09 -5.33 -0.23
C GLY A 319 -6.60 -4.59 -1.48
N LEU A 320 -5.52 -3.82 -1.35
CA LEU A 320 -4.63 -3.45 -2.45
C LEU A 320 -3.40 -4.36 -2.43
N GLY A 321 -3.33 -5.29 -3.37
CA GLY A 321 -2.17 -6.13 -3.62
C GLY A 321 -1.57 -5.89 -4.99
N PHE A 322 -0.66 -6.77 -5.41
CA PHE A 322 0.01 -6.58 -6.71
C PHE A 322 -0.96 -6.58 -7.89
N TYR A 323 -2.01 -7.39 -7.85
CA TYR A 323 -3.04 -7.37 -8.90
C TYR A 323 -3.71 -6.00 -9.01
N GLU A 324 -4.10 -5.43 -7.88
CA GLU A 324 -4.76 -4.12 -7.83
C GLU A 324 -3.80 -2.98 -8.23
N TYR A 325 -2.51 -3.07 -7.89
CA TYR A 325 -1.53 -2.09 -8.37
C TYR A 325 -1.31 -2.16 -9.89
N PHE A 326 -1.26 -3.36 -10.47
CA PHE A 326 -1.22 -3.49 -11.93
C PHE A 326 -2.48 -2.92 -12.58
N LEU A 327 -3.66 -3.19 -12.02
CA LEU A 327 -4.92 -2.62 -12.49
C LEU A 327 -4.95 -1.09 -12.36
N LEU A 328 -4.42 -0.55 -11.25
CA LEU A 328 -4.26 0.90 -11.07
C LEU A 328 -3.42 1.51 -12.20
N CYS A 329 -2.29 0.88 -12.53
CA CYS A 329 -1.44 1.35 -13.63
C CYS A 329 -2.19 1.39 -14.96
N GLU A 330 -2.93 0.33 -15.28
CA GLU A 330 -3.74 0.26 -16.51
C GLU A 330 -4.81 1.36 -16.54
N LEU A 331 -5.55 1.56 -15.45
CA LEU A 331 -6.58 2.58 -15.34
C LEU A 331 -6.02 4.02 -15.41
N LEU A 332 -4.77 4.23 -15.03
CA LEU A 332 -4.05 5.51 -15.13
C LEU A 332 -3.33 5.69 -16.48
N ASP A 333 -3.34 4.70 -17.38
CA ASP A 333 -2.51 4.66 -18.59
C ASP A 333 -1.01 4.85 -18.28
N ALA A 334 -0.54 4.22 -17.20
CA ALA A 334 0.80 4.32 -16.67
C ALA A 334 1.53 2.97 -16.72
N LYS A 335 2.87 2.98 -16.88
CA LYS A 335 3.66 1.75 -16.83
C LYS A 335 3.80 1.25 -15.38
N PRO A 336 3.59 -0.05 -15.13
CA PRO A 336 3.88 -0.63 -13.82
C PRO A 336 5.40 -0.73 -13.59
N LEU A 337 5.84 -0.29 -12.41
CA LEU A 337 7.22 -0.39 -11.94
C LEU A 337 7.22 -1.01 -10.54
N PRO A 338 7.05 -2.34 -10.46
CA PRO A 338 7.11 -3.03 -9.18
C PRO A 338 8.52 -3.05 -8.59
N VAL A 339 8.60 -3.03 -7.26
CA VAL A 339 9.83 -3.19 -6.48
C VAL A 339 9.76 -4.51 -5.72
N LEU A 340 10.82 -5.32 -5.76
CA LEU A 340 10.89 -6.60 -5.07
C LEU A 340 11.98 -6.64 -4.02
N ASN A 341 11.69 -7.38 -2.94
CA ASN A 341 12.67 -7.73 -1.91
C ASN A 341 13.74 -8.68 -2.48
N ILE A 342 14.99 -8.46 -2.11
CA ILE A 342 16.14 -9.23 -2.58
C ILE A 342 16.79 -10.07 -1.48
N GLY A 343 16.01 -10.48 -0.47
CA GLY A 343 16.49 -11.28 0.64
C GLY A 343 17.18 -10.46 1.72
N THR A 344 16.80 -9.16 1.86
CA THR A 344 17.27 -8.28 2.93
C THR A 344 16.08 -7.58 3.59
N ALA A 345 16.07 -7.52 4.92
CA ALA A 345 15.19 -6.64 5.66
C ALA A 345 15.72 -5.19 5.60
N CYS A 346 14.89 -4.21 5.97
CA CYS A 346 15.25 -2.79 5.94
C CYS A 346 16.51 -2.52 6.78
N GLN A 347 17.59 -2.09 6.13
CA GLN A 347 18.89 -1.91 6.77
C GLN A 347 18.92 -0.80 7.83
N PHE A 348 17.93 0.11 7.82
CA PHE A 348 17.72 1.08 8.89
C PHE A 348 17.21 0.44 10.19
N ARG A 349 16.57 -0.73 10.12
CA ARG A 349 15.86 -1.34 11.25
C ARG A 349 16.39 -2.71 11.64
N SER A 350 17.01 -3.42 10.70
CA SER A 350 17.38 -4.84 10.88
C SER A 350 18.68 -5.16 10.17
N THR A 351 19.32 -6.23 10.63
CA THR A 351 20.45 -6.87 9.95
C THR A 351 20.08 -8.22 9.37
N GLU A 352 18.80 -8.56 9.38
CA GLU A 352 18.32 -9.84 8.86
C GLU A 352 18.44 -9.90 7.34
N MET A 353 19.08 -10.98 6.85
CA MET A 353 19.25 -11.24 5.43
C MET A 353 19.40 -12.73 5.15
N VAL A 354 19.16 -13.11 3.92
CA VAL A 354 19.57 -14.42 3.37
C VAL A 354 20.84 -14.21 2.56
N ASP A 355 21.92 -14.90 2.91
CA ASP A 355 23.16 -14.80 2.15
C ASP A 355 22.96 -15.22 0.68
N SER A 356 23.60 -14.53 -0.25
CA SER A 356 23.48 -14.82 -1.69
C SER A 356 23.96 -16.22 -2.07
N ASP A 357 24.85 -16.83 -1.27
CA ASP A 357 25.30 -18.22 -1.43
C ASP A 357 24.36 -19.25 -0.78
N ASN A 358 23.36 -18.80 -0.01
CA ASN A 358 22.39 -19.68 0.60
C ASN A 358 21.38 -20.17 -0.45
N PRO A 359 21.07 -21.48 -0.53
CA PRO A 359 20.06 -21.99 -1.47
C PRO A 359 18.70 -21.31 -1.39
N LYS A 360 18.31 -20.78 -0.22
CA LYS A 360 17.08 -19.99 -0.06
C LYS A 360 17.08 -18.68 -0.86
N PHE A 361 18.23 -18.18 -1.24
CA PHE A 361 18.31 -16.97 -2.06
C PHE A 361 17.65 -17.16 -3.42
N GLU A 362 17.69 -18.38 -3.96
CA GLU A 362 17.03 -18.70 -5.23
C GLU A 362 15.51 -18.53 -5.18
N GLU A 363 14.90 -18.61 -4.00
CA GLU A 363 13.45 -18.36 -3.84
C GLU A 363 13.11 -16.90 -4.19
N TYR A 364 13.95 -15.94 -3.80
CA TYR A 364 13.76 -14.52 -4.15
C TYR A 364 13.94 -14.26 -5.65
N VAL A 365 14.93 -14.90 -6.27
CA VAL A 365 15.14 -14.83 -7.72
C VAL A 365 13.94 -15.43 -8.46
N GLN A 366 13.44 -16.59 -7.99
CA GLN A 366 12.27 -17.23 -8.56
C GLN A 366 11.01 -16.37 -8.37
N ASP A 367 10.87 -15.69 -7.22
CA ASP A 367 9.75 -14.75 -6.97
C ASP A 367 9.70 -13.63 -8.02
N ALA A 368 10.85 -13.14 -8.48
CA ALA A 368 10.91 -12.15 -9.56
C ALA A 368 10.48 -12.74 -10.91
N LEU A 369 10.94 -13.95 -11.25
CA LEU A 369 10.52 -14.65 -12.48
C LEU A 369 9.02 -14.94 -12.48
N ASP A 370 8.48 -15.35 -11.34
CA ASP A 370 7.07 -15.64 -11.15
C ASP A 370 6.21 -14.36 -11.26
N LEU A 371 6.71 -13.22 -10.76
CA LEU A 371 6.01 -11.94 -10.90
C LEU A 371 5.93 -11.50 -12.37
N ILE A 372 7.01 -11.66 -13.12
CA ILE A 372 7.01 -11.36 -14.57
C ILE A 372 6.01 -12.27 -15.28
N GLU A 373 5.96 -13.57 -14.94
CA GLU A 373 4.97 -14.50 -15.47
C GLU A 373 3.54 -14.11 -15.04
N PHE A 374 3.33 -13.66 -13.79
CA PHE A 374 2.03 -13.17 -13.33
C PHE A 374 1.57 -11.96 -14.15
N ALA A 375 2.46 -10.99 -14.35
CA ALA A 375 2.12 -9.77 -15.08
C ALA A 375 1.96 -10.00 -16.59
N ASN A 376 2.84 -10.75 -17.22
CA ASN A 376 2.96 -10.84 -18.68
C ASN A 376 2.72 -12.23 -19.26
N GLY A 377 2.76 -13.29 -18.45
CA GLY A 377 2.68 -14.67 -18.91
C GLY A 377 1.33 -15.03 -19.54
N PRO A 378 1.29 -16.06 -20.39
CA PRO A 378 0.06 -16.51 -21.03
C PRO A 378 -0.88 -17.19 -20.01
N VAL A 379 -2.18 -17.24 -20.33
CA VAL A 379 -3.23 -17.75 -19.44
C VAL A 379 -3.12 -19.25 -19.09
N ASP A 380 -2.30 -20.00 -19.81
CA ASP A 380 -2.01 -21.42 -19.56
C ASP A 380 -0.74 -21.64 -18.72
N SER A 381 -0.02 -20.57 -18.38
CA SER A 381 1.08 -20.63 -17.41
C SER A 381 0.54 -20.61 -15.97
N THR A 382 1.38 -20.96 -14.99
CA THR A 382 0.95 -21.04 -13.58
C THR A 382 0.43 -19.71 -13.06
N TRP A 383 1.21 -18.65 -13.23
CA TRP A 383 0.89 -17.33 -12.68
C TRP A 383 -0.03 -16.52 -13.60
N GLY A 384 0.09 -16.67 -14.95
CA GLY A 384 -0.85 -16.10 -15.89
C GLY A 384 -2.26 -16.65 -15.74
N ALA A 385 -2.41 -17.96 -15.42
CA ALA A 385 -3.70 -18.56 -15.08
C ALA A 385 -4.30 -17.97 -13.80
N LEU A 386 -3.48 -17.64 -12.79
CA LEU A 386 -3.98 -16.97 -11.59
C LEU A 386 -4.49 -15.57 -11.92
N ARG A 387 -3.71 -14.77 -12.66
CA ARG A 387 -4.14 -13.44 -13.13
C ARG A 387 -5.49 -13.52 -13.86
N ALA A 388 -5.62 -14.49 -14.79
CA ALA A 388 -6.85 -14.68 -15.55
C ALA A 388 -8.05 -15.03 -14.64
N ARG A 389 -7.86 -15.91 -13.62
CA ARG A 389 -8.90 -16.21 -12.63
C ARG A 389 -9.29 -15.00 -11.78
N MET A 390 -8.36 -14.07 -11.56
CA MET A 390 -8.65 -12.81 -10.87
C MET A 390 -9.40 -11.79 -11.74
N GLY A 391 -9.66 -12.12 -13.02
CA GLY A 391 -10.47 -11.32 -13.93
C GLY A 391 -9.71 -10.62 -15.05
N HIS A 392 -8.37 -10.81 -15.14
CA HIS A 392 -7.54 -10.15 -16.15
C HIS A 392 -6.73 -11.17 -16.98
N PRO A 393 -7.31 -11.73 -18.04
CA PRO A 393 -6.61 -12.71 -18.90
C PRO A 393 -5.49 -12.09 -19.74
N GLU A 394 -5.55 -10.79 -20.06
CA GLU A 394 -4.54 -10.08 -20.83
C GLU A 394 -3.27 -9.80 -20.01
N SER A 395 -2.17 -9.50 -20.71
CA SER A 395 -0.93 -9.03 -20.07
C SER A 395 -1.11 -7.61 -19.51
N PHE A 396 -0.51 -7.32 -18.35
CA PHE A 396 -0.38 -5.96 -17.82
C PHE A 396 0.76 -5.15 -18.47
N HIS A 397 1.47 -5.73 -19.42
CA HIS A 397 2.58 -5.08 -20.15
C HIS A 397 3.64 -4.47 -19.22
N MET A 398 4.05 -5.24 -18.22
CA MET A 398 5.13 -4.84 -17.33
C MET A 398 6.48 -4.84 -18.09
N ASP A 399 7.10 -3.66 -18.18
CA ASP A 399 8.39 -3.46 -18.83
C ASP A 399 9.52 -3.19 -17.82
N PHE A 400 9.19 -2.81 -16.60
CA PHE A 400 10.13 -2.41 -15.55
C PHE A 400 10.08 -3.34 -14.35
N LEU A 401 11.24 -3.56 -13.72
CA LEU A 401 11.33 -4.22 -12.42
C LEU A 401 12.49 -3.63 -11.63
N SER A 402 12.18 -3.08 -10.44
CA SER A 402 13.21 -2.64 -9.50
C SER A 402 13.66 -3.80 -8.62
N VAL A 403 14.97 -4.02 -8.58
CA VAL A 403 15.65 -5.08 -7.84
C VAL A 403 16.14 -4.48 -6.52
N GLY A 404 15.32 -4.57 -5.49
CA GLY A 404 15.57 -3.99 -4.17
C GLY A 404 15.11 -2.54 -4.02
N ASN A 405 15.22 -2.04 -2.78
CA ASN A 405 14.94 -0.67 -2.37
C ASN A 405 16.02 -0.17 -1.40
N GLU A 406 16.63 0.97 -1.68
CA GLU A 406 17.59 1.64 -0.80
C GLU A 406 18.75 0.78 -0.25
N GLN A 407 18.98 -0.41 -0.77
CA GLN A 407 20.05 -1.25 -0.26
C GLN A 407 21.42 -0.66 -0.56
N TRP A 408 22.33 -0.88 0.37
CA TRP A 408 23.74 -0.53 0.23
C TRP A 408 24.62 -1.66 0.70
N GLU A 409 25.83 -1.73 0.15
CA GLU A 409 26.84 -2.65 0.65
C GLU A 409 27.37 -2.21 2.00
N THR A 410 27.42 -3.17 2.90
CA THR A 410 28.20 -3.11 4.13
C THR A 410 29.13 -4.32 4.15
N GLN A 411 29.99 -4.45 5.16
CA GLN A 411 30.82 -5.65 5.33
C GLN A 411 30.00 -6.96 5.45
N TYR A 412 28.68 -6.87 5.58
CA TYR A 412 27.77 -8.01 5.77
C TYR A 412 26.84 -8.25 4.58
N LEU A 413 26.76 -7.32 3.62
CA LEU A 413 25.82 -7.39 2.53
C LEU A 413 26.53 -7.37 1.18
N ASP A 414 26.30 -8.41 0.39
CA ASP A 414 26.81 -8.54 -0.98
C ASP A 414 25.75 -8.09 -2.00
N MET A 415 25.46 -6.79 -2.01
CA MET A 415 24.41 -6.23 -2.87
C MET A 415 24.73 -6.36 -4.36
N LYS A 416 25.99 -6.20 -4.74
CA LYS A 416 26.44 -6.31 -6.13
C LYS A 416 26.22 -7.71 -6.67
N HIS A 417 26.58 -8.72 -5.89
CA HIS A 417 26.38 -10.13 -6.27
C HIS A 417 24.89 -10.50 -6.31
N ARG A 418 24.09 -10.00 -5.38
CA ARG A 418 22.63 -10.18 -5.39
C ARG A 418 22.01 -9.64 -6.65
N TYR A 419 22.32 -8.39 -7.01
CA TYR A 419 21.81 -7.78 -8.23
C TYR A 419 22.22 -8.57 -9.48
N GLU A 420 23.48 -9.00 -9.58
CA GLU A 420 23.98 -9.82 -10.69
C GLU A 420 23.17 -11.12 -10.87
N ARG A 421 22.83 -11.79 -9.77
CA ARG A 421 22.04 -13.03 -9.79
C ARG A 421 20.64 -12.79 -10.35
N PHE A 422 19.97 -11.72 -9.89
CA PHE A 422 18.66 -11.31 -10.44
C PHE A 422 18.77 -10.94 -11.91
N ALA A 423 19.72 -10.08 -12.28
CA ALA A 423 19.91 -9.64 -13.67
C ALA A 423 20.19 -10.81 -14.60
N GLN A 424 21.05 -11.74 -14.21
CA GLN A 424 21.37 -12.92 -15.00
C GLN A 424 20.15 -13.82 -15.21
N ALA A 425 19.40 -14.13 -14.15
CA ALA A 425 18.24 -15.00 -14.22
C ALA A 425 17.10 -14.39 -15.04
N ILE A 426 16.81 -13.10 -14.80
CA ILE A 426 15.71 -12.40 -15.47
C ILE A 426 16.05 -12.24 -16.97
N HIS A 427 17.22 -11.71 -17.34
CA HIS A 427 17.55 -11.48 -18.74
C HIS A 427 17.72 -12.78 -19.53
N ALA A 428 18.04 -13.90 -18.87
CA ALA A 428 18.08 -15.21 -19.53
C ALA A 428 16.67 -15.69 -19.97
N LYS A 429 15.61 -15.30 -19.26
CA LYS A 429 14.22 -15.73 -19.54
C LYS A 429 13.38 -14.62 -20.16
N TYR A 430 13.58 -13.37 -19.75
CA TYR A 430 12.81 -12.19 -20.11
C TYR A 430 13.74 -11.01 -20.46
N PRO A 431 14.46 -11.09 -21.61
CA PRO A 431 15.46 -10.08 -21.99
C PRO A 431 14.88 -8.69 -22.26
N GLU A 432 13.55 -8.59 -22.45
CA GLU A 432 12.83 -7.34 -22.66
C GLU A 432 12.60 -6.52 -21.38
N ILE A 433 12.73 -7.14 -20.20
CA ILE A 433 12.50 -6.46 -18.92
C ILE A 433 13.64 -5.52 -18.59
N ARG A 434 13.31 -4.25 -18.38
CA ARG A 434 14.25 -3.21 -17.99
C ARG A 434 14.42 -3.22 -16.46
N LEU A 435 15.60 -3.63 -16.01
CA LEU A 435 15.92 -3.71 -14.58
C LEU A 435 16.43 -2.38 -14.05
N LEU A 436 15.99 -2.06 -12.82
CA LEU A 436 16.47 -0.92 -12.07
C LEU A 436 17.23 -1.40 -10.83
N GLY A 437 18.43 -0.83 -10.63
CA GLY A 437 19.22 -1.05 -9.42
C GLY A 437 19.05 0.10 -8.43
N THR A 438 19.66 0.00 -7.26
CA THR A 438 19.59 1.03 -6.21
C THR A 438 20.96 1.60 -5.90
N ALA A 439 21.03 2.91 -5.60
CA ALA A 439 22.24 3.61 -5.14
C ALA A 439 22.26 3.88 -3.63
N GLY A 440 21.36 3.24 -2.88
CA GLY A 440 21.18 3.48 -1.46
C GLY A 440 20.28 4.70 -1.18
N PRO A 441 20.15 5.07 0.11
CA PRO A 441 19.16 6.08 0.55
C PRO A 441 19.69 7.52 0.57
N PHE A 442 20.96 7.75 0.24
CA PHE A 442 21.62 9.04 0.39
C PHE A 442 22.38 9.43 -0.88
N MET A 443 22.51 10.74 -1.09
CA MET A 443 23.38 11.32 -2.12
C MET A 443 24.73 11.76 -1.53
N GLU A 444 25.71 11.99 -2.42
CA GLU A 444 27.01 12.59 -2.09
C GLU A 444 27.77 11.85 -0.97
N CYS A 445 27.73 10.54 -0.99
CA CYS A 445 28.43 9.69 -0.05
C CYS A 445 29.04 8.44 -0.74
N SER A 446 29.92 7.74 -0.01
CA SER A 446 30.60 6.54 -0.54
C SER A 446 29.62 5.45 -0.99
N ILE A 447 28.46 5.33 -0.34
CA ILE A 447 27.42 4.36 -0.72
C ILE A 447 26.98 4.58 -2.18
N THR A 448 26.58 5.82 -2.49
CA THR A 448 26.14 6.21 -3.82
C THR A 448 27.27 6.10 -4.86
N GLU A 449 28.49 6.55 -4.49
CA GLU A 449 29.67 6.48 -5.37
C GLU A 449 30.02 5.03 -5.74
N ASP A 450 30.02 4.12 -4.75
CA ASP A 450 30.31 2.69 -4.95
C ASP A 450 29.25 2.00 -5.81
N ALA A 451 27.96 2.31 -5.61
CA ALA A 451 26.87 1.79 -6.42
C ALA A 451 27.02 2.25 -7.89
N TRP A 452 27.20 3.56 -8.12
CA TRP A 452 27.39 4.09 -9.48
C TRP A 452 28.62 3.53 -10.18
N LYS A 453 29.72 3.37 -9.45
CA LYS A 453 30.93 2.74 -9.99
C LYS A 453 30.62 1.32 -10.49
N PHE A 454 29.93 0.52 -9.67
CA PHE A 454 29.54 -0.85 -10.03
C PHE A 454 28.68 -0.88 -11.30
N TYR A 455 27.57 -0.14 -11.35
CA TYR A 455 26.67 -0.17 -12.51
C TYR A 455 27.34 0.36 -13.79
N ARG A 456 28.14 1.43 -13.68
CA ARG A 456 28.86 1.99 -14.82
C ARG A 456 29.94 1.08 -15.36
N GLU A 457 30.61 0.31 -14.51
CA GLU A 457 31.59 -0.69 -14.92
C GLU A 457 30.91 -1.86 -15.63
N LYS A 458 29.81 -2.38 -15.09
CA LYS A 458 29.03 -3.45 -15.71
C LYS A 458 28.42 -3.05 -17.04
N ALA A 459 27.94 -1.83 -17.16
CA ALA A 459 27.38 -1.31 -18.41
C ALA A 459 28.41 -1.18 -19.55
N LYS A 460 29.72 -1.18 -19.27
CA LYS A 460 30.77 -1.26 -20.33
C LYS A 460 30.82 -2.64 -20.98
N GLU A 461 30.52 -3.68 -20.22
CA GLU A 461 30.52 -5.07 -20.69
C GLU A 461 29.14 -5.46 -21.25
N ASN A 462 28.08 -5.02 -20.61
CA ASN A 462 26.69 -5.26 -21.00
C ASN A 462 25.85 -3.99 -20.79
N PRO A 463 25.55 -3.23 -21.86
CA PRO A 463 24.73 -2.01 -21.75
C PRO A 463 23.32 -2.22 -21.18
N ASP A 464 22.76 -3.43 -21.30
CA ASP A 464 21.44 -3.80 -20.83
C ASP A 464 21.46 -4.36 -19.39
N PHE A 465 22.64 -4.37 -18.73
CA PHE A 465 22.80 -4.91 -17.38
C PHE A 465 21.87 -4.26 -16.35
N SER A 466 21.74 -2.94 -16.41
CA SER A 466 20.77 -2.16 -15.66
C SER A 466 20.28 -1.00 -16.51
N TYR A 467 18.97 -0.85 -16.68
CA TYR A 467 18.39 0.25 -17.43
C TYR A 467 18.63 1.59 -16.74
N ALA A 468 18.39 1.63 -15.42
CA ALA A 468 18.59 2.82 -14.61
C ALA A 468 19.03 2.46 -13.19
N VAL A 469 19.60 3.44 -12.49
CA VAL A 469 19.94 3.36 -11.07
C VAL A 469 19.06 4.33 -10.30
N ASP A 470 18.43 3.82 -9.24
CA ASP A 470 17.51 4.55 -8.39
C ASP A 470 18.29 5.38 -7.35
N GLU A 471 18.10 6.69 -7.40
CA GLU A 471 18.69 7.68 -6.49
C GLU A 471 17.60 8.30 -5.62
N HIS A 472 17.87 8.39 -4.32
CA HIS A 472 16.96 8.97 -3.34
C HIS A 472 17.56 10.21 -2.70
N TYR A 473 16.78 11.29 -2.60
CA TYR A 473 17.23 12.52 -1.94
C TYR A 473 16.09 13.29 -1.26
N TYR A 474 16.09 13.20 0.05
CA TYR A 474 15.25 13.99 0.94
C TYR A 474 16.10 15.10 1.55
N VAL A 475 16.10 16.27 0.93
CA VAL A 475 17.08 17.31 1.14
C VAL A 475 16.43 18.68 1.32
N SER A 476 17.20 19.68 1.80
CA SER A 476 16.66 21.03 1.97
C SER A 476 16.29 21.68 0.62
N PRO A 477 15.35 22.65 0.60
CA PRO A 477 15.06 23.44 -0.59
C PRO A 477 16.31 24.08 -1.21
N GLN A 478 17.23 24.58 -0.37
CA GLN A 478 18.48 25.19 -0.85
C GLN A 478 19.36 24.17 -1.59
N TRP A 479 19.45 22.93 -1.08
CA TRP A 479 20.22 21.89 -1.77
C TRP A 479 19.67 21.65 -3.18
N LEU A 480 18.35 21.59 -3.36
CA LEU A 480 17.73 21.40 -4.67
C LEU A 480 18.06 22.54 -5.63
N TYR A 481 18.03 23.81 -5.17
CA TYR A 481 18.44 24.94 -5.99
C TYR A 481 19.90 24.87 -6.41
N ASP A 482 20.79 24.48 -5.51
CA ASP A 482 22.22 24.36 -5.78
C ASP A 482 22.54 23.22 -6.75
N HIS A 483 21.70 22.16 -6.78
CA HIS A 483 21.92 20.93 -7.55
C HIS A 483 21.08 20.80 -8.83
N VAL A 484 20.40 21.86 -9.29
CA VAL A 484 19.63 21.85 -10.56
C VAL A 484 20.45 21.39 -11.77
N ALA A 485 21.77 21.58 -11.73
CA ALA A 485 22.67 21.19 -12.81
C ALA A 485 23.40 19.86 -12.56
N MET A 486 23.10 19.13 -11.51
CA MET A 486 23.88 17.94 -11.09
C MET A 486 24.01 16.90 -12.19
N TYR A 487 22.99 16.75 -13.04
CA TYR A 487 22.98 15.78 -14.13
C TYR A 487 23.68 16.26 -15.41
N ASP A 488 24.12 17.54 -15.51
CA ASP A 488 24.79 18.08 -16.69
C ASP A 488 26.07 17.28 -17.04
N GLU A 489 26.79 16.82 -16.02
CA GLU A 489 28.07 16.08 -16.15
C GLU A 489 27.97 14.58 -15.90
N TYR A 490 26.77 14.04 -15.65
CA TYR A 490 26.61 12.59 -15.46
C TYR A 490 27.00 11.82 -16.72
N PRO A 491 27.72 10.70 -16.60
CA PRO A 491 27.95 9.78 -17.70
C PRO A 491 26.63 9.23 -18.26
N ARG A 492 26.55 9.12 -19.60
CA ARG A 492 25.32 8.72 -20.32
C ARG A 492 25.23 7.22 -20.60
N ASN A 493 26.05 6.40 -19.95
CA ASN A 493 26.10 4.95 -20.20
C ASN A 493 25.13 4.13 -19.29
N VAL A 494 24.60 4.72 -18.24
CA VAL A 494 23.52 4.17 -17.39
C VAL A 494 22.57 5.32 -17.08
N ALA A 495 21.27 5.07 -17.17
CA ALA A 495 20.27 6.08 -16.88
C ALA A 495 20.07 6.26 -15.36
N VAL A 496 19.46 7.39 -15.01
CA VAL A 496 19.05 7.74 -13.65
C VAL A 496 17.54 7.54 -13.50
N PHE A 497 17.14 6.95 -12.41
CA PHE A 497 15.82 7.02 -11.85
C PHE A 497 15.89 7.86 -10.56
N ALA A 498 15.29 9.05 -10.54
CA ALA A 498 15.10 9.84 -9.34
C ALA A 498 13.85 9.32 -8.62
N GLY A 499 13.98 8.15 -7.96
CA GLY A 499 12.83 7.34 -7.55
C GLY A 499 12.12 7.81 -6.30
N GLU A 500 12.86 8.51 -5.41
CA GLU A 500 12.28 9.15 -4.24
C GLU A 500 12.95 10.50 -4.00
N TYR A 501 12.18 11.58 -4.07
CA TYR A 501 12.69 12.90 -3.68
C TYR A 501 11.59 13.78 -3.09
N ALA A 502 11.97 14.61 -2.15
CA ALA A 502 11.16 15.71 -1.63
C ALA A 502 12.06 16.81 -1.06
N ALA A 503 11.57 18.05 -1.14
CA ALA A 503 12.18 19.18 -0.45
C ALA A 503 11.78 19.16 1.04
N HIS A 504 12.73 18.91 1.93
CA HIS A 504 12.53 18.93 3.37
C HIS A 504 12.82 20.32 3.95
N THR A 505 11.77 21.09 4.21
CA THR A 505 11.85 22.30 5.04
C THR A 505 12.13 21.93 6.50
N GLU A 506 12.47 22.88 7.36
CA GLU A 506 12.75 22.65 8.77
C GLU A 506 11.59 21.97 9.50
N ASP A 507 10.36 22.38 9.18
CA ASP A 507 9.11 21.81 9.74
C ASP A 507 8.56 20.62 8.94
N ARG A 508 9.23 20.25 7.84
CA ARG A 508 8.79 19.23 6.88
C ARG A 508 7.37 19.46 6.37
N ALA A 509 7.04 20.70 6.08
CA ALA A 509 5.73 21.08 5.55
C ALA A 509 5.73 21.18 4.02
N ASN A 510 4.61 20.80 3.43
CA ASN A 510 4.33 21.14 2.04
C ASN A 510 4.05 22.64 1.95
N SER A 511 4.92 23.36 1.27
CA SER A 511 4.85 24.82 1.15
C SER A 511 5.17 25.28 -0.28
N MET A 512 4.95 26.55 -0.55
CA MET A 512 5.36 27.14 -1.81
C MET A 512 6.89 27.13 -1.97
N GLU A 513 7.65 27.23 -0.87
CA GLU A 513 9.11 27.14 -0.87
C GLU A 513 9.57 25.75 -1.32
N SER A 514 9.04 24.68 -0.69
CA SER A 514 9.38 23.30 -1.07
C SER A 514 8.98 23.01 -2.52
N ALA A 515 7.80 23.42 -2.93
CA ALA A 515 7.29 23.21 -4.29
C ALA A 515 8.13 23.91 -5.36
N LEU A 516 8.55 25.16 -5.13
CA LEU A 516 9.41 25.91 -6.07
C LEU A 516 10.81 25.30 -6.17
N ALA A 517 11.38 24.79 -5.07
CA ALA A 517 12.67 24.13 -5.10
C ALA A 517 12.62 22.82 -5.92
N GLU A 518 11.56 22.03 -5.76
CA GLU A 518 11.31 20.83 -6.57
C GLU A 518 11.07 21.17 -8.04
N ALA A 519 10.29 22.23 -8.32
CA ALA A 519 10.09 22.71 -9.69
C ALA A 519 11.40 23.15 -10.36
N ALA A 520 12.30 23.80 -9.61
CA ALA A 520 13.63 24.17 -10.09
C ALA A 520 14.45 22.92 -10.45
N LEU A 521 14.49 21.92 -9.58
CA LEU A 521 15.17 20.63 -9.86
C LEU A 521 14.60 19.97 -11.11
N LEU A 522 13.27 19.92 -11.25
CA LEU A 522 12.59 19.30 -12.40
C LEU A 522 12.97 19.98 -13.73
N THR A 523 13.31 21.29 -13.74
CA THR A 523 13.86 21.93 -14.95
C THR A 523 15.21 21.34 -15.34
N GLY A 524 16.05 20.98 -14.36
CA GLY A 524 17.33 20.31 -14.56
C GLY A 524 17.17 18.84 -15.02
N ILE A 525 16.22 18.12 -14.43
CA ILE A 525 15.84 16.76 -14.83
C ILE A 525 15.35 16.74 -16.28
N GLU A 526 14.40 17.61 -16.66
CA GLU A 526 13.89 17.67 -18.02
C GLU A 526 14.99 18.04 -19.04
N LYS A 527 15.86 18.98 -18.68
CA LYS A 527 17.02 19.36 -19.51
C LYS A 527 17.92 18.16 -19.80
N ASN A 528 18.09 17.26 -18.83
CA ASN A 528 18.94 16.08 -18.88
C ASN A 528 18.14 14.77 -19.13
N ALA A 529 17.06 14.84 -19.90
CA ALA A 529 16.20 13.69 -20.20
C ALA A 529 16.91 12.56 -21.01
N ASP A 530 18.12 12.81 -21.48
CA ASP A 530 18.99 11.77 -22.07
C ASP A 530 19.59 10.84 -21.00
N VAL A 531 19.75 11.31 -19.77
CA VAL A 531 20.25 10.50 -18.66
C VAL A 531 19.18 10.24 -17.60
N VAL A 532 18.34 11.21 -17.22
CA VAL A 532 17.24 10.97 -16.29
C VAL A 532 16.02 10.50 -17.05
N LYS A 533 15.62 9.25 -16.84
CA LYS A 533 14.51 8.61 -17.56
C LYS A 533 13.21 8.59 -16.78
N LEU A 534 13.30 8.56 -15.46
CA LEU A 534 12.19 8.39 -14.53
C LEU A 534 12.41 9.31 -13.32
N ALA A 535 11.34 9.92 -12.83
CA ALA A 535 11.35 10.71 -11.59
C ALA A 535 9.99 10.61 -10.89
N SER A 536 9.98 10.42 -9.57
CA SER A 536 8.78 10.39 -8.75
C SER A 536 8.97 11.06 -7.40
N TYR A 537 8.05 11.94 -7.05
CA TYR A 537 7.97 12.53 -5.71
C TYR A 537 7.55 11.47 -4.68
N ALA A 538 8.10 11.53 -3.49
CA ALA A 538 7.81 10.57 -2.42
C ALA A 538 7.74 11.25 -1.04
N PRO A 539 6.84 10.77 -0.14
CA PRO A 539 5.73 9.85 -0.36
C PRO A 539 4.51 10.50 -1.03
N LEU A 540 3.59 9.65 -1.50
CA LEU A 540 2.42 10.09 -2.27
C LEU A 540 1.28 10.60 -1.39
N PHE A 541 0.86 9.80 -0.39
CA PHE A 541 -0.35 9.99 0.39
C PHE A 541 -0.08 10.15 1.89
N ASN A 542 -0.91 10.96 2.54
CA ASN A 542 -0.94 11.09 4.00
C ASN A 542 -2.37 11.23 4.51
N ARG A 543 -2.80 10.30 5.37
CA ARG A 543 -4.04 10.45 6.12
C ARG A 543 -3.83 11.43 7.27
N ILE A 544 -4.64 12.49 7.33
CA ILE A 544 -4.56 13.52 8.37
C ILE A 544 -4.75 12.89 9.75
N GLY A 545 -3.84 13.18 10.67
CA GLY A 545 -3.82 12.61 12.02
C GLY A 545 -3.02 11.32 12.18
N HIS A 546 -2.59 10.69 11.08
CA HIS A 546 -1.94 9.37 11.05
C HIS A 546 -0.60 9.37 10.30
N SER A 547 0.19 10.42 10.45
CA SER A 547 1.46 10.59 9.74
C SER A 547 2.60 9.80 10.40
N GLN A 548 3.18 8.85 9.69
CA GLN A 548 4.45 8.22 10.06
C GLN A 548 5.63 8.96 9.44
N TRP A 549 5.43 9.60 8.29
CA TRP A 549 6.42 10.38 7.54
C TRP A 549 5.76 11.61 6.90
N LYS A 550 6.54 12.66 6.65
CA LYS A 550 6.16 13.88 5.90
C LYS A 550 7.41 14.58 5.35
N PRO A 551 7.31 15.45 4.33
CA PRO A 551 6.08 15.91 3.65
C PRO A 551 5.54 14.89 2.67
N ASP A 552 4.25 15.02 2.29
CA ASP A 552 3.55 14.12 1.37
C ASP A 552 2.80 14.92 0.29
N MET A 553 2.64 14.34 -0.90
CA MET A 553 2.12 15.09 -2.05
C MET A 553 0.61 15.36 -1.93
N ILE A 554 -0.16 14.40 -1.42
CA ILE A 554 -1.62 14.45 -1.30
C ILE A 554 -2.00 14.11 0.14
N TRP A 555 -2.70 15.03 0.81
CA TRP A 555 -3.28 14.79 2.13
C TRP A 555 -4.76 14.50 2.01
N PHE A 556 -5.30 13.68 2.89
CA PHE A 556 -6.71 13.31 2.87
C PHE A 556 -7.23 12.92 4.26
N ASP A 557 -8.55 12.92 4.42
CA ASP A 557 -9.25 12.34 5.55
C ASP A 557 -10.39 11.42 5.06
N ASP A 558 -11.35 11.09 5.90
CA ASP A 558 -12.52 10.29 5.52
C ASP A 558 -13.43 11.00 4.51
N SER A 559 -13.26 12.29 4.30
CA SER A 559 -14.20 13.17 3.64
C SER A 559 -13.64 13.91 2.45
N ASP A 560 -12.41 14.39 2.53
CA ASP A 560 -11.87 15.37 1.62
C ASP A 560 -10.42 15.04 1.21
N VAL A 561 -10.01 15.53 0.04
CA VAL A 561 -8.65 15.42 -0.48
C VAL A 561 -8.03 16.82 -0.56
N TYR A 562 -6.82 16.96 -0.03
CA TYR A 562 -6.09 18.23 0.03
C TYR A 562 -4.84 18.15 -0.83
N LEU A 563 -4.89 18.81 -1.97
CA LEU A 563 -3.80 18.82 -2.95
C LEU A 563 -2.79 19.90 -2.59
N THR A 564 -1.54 19.51 -2.36
CA THR A 564 -0.46 20.41 -1.94
C THR A 564 0.12 21.24 -3.11
N PRO A 565 0.87 22.33 -2.87
CA PRO A 565 1.65 23.00 -3.91
C PRO A 565 2.58 22.04 -4.67
N ASN A 566 3.18 21.06 -3.98
CA ASN A 566 4.05 20.02 -4.56
C ASN A 566 3.27 19.14 -5.55
N TYR A 567 2.02 18.76 -5.25
CA TYR A 567 1.14 18.06 -6.20
C TYR A 567 0.97 18.85 -7.51
N TYR A 568 0.70 20.16 -7.41
CA TYR A 568 0.51 20.98 -8.61
C TYR A 568 1.77 21.12 -9.44
N VAL A 569 2.95 21.15 -8.83
CA VAL A 569 4.23 21.10 -9.54
C VAL A 569 4.38 19.82 -10.34
N GLN A 570 4.20 18.66 -9.70
CA GLN A 570 4.27 17.36 -10.39
C GLN A 570 3.26 17.26 -11.53
N LYS A 571 2.02 17.66 -11.28
CA LYS A 571 0.95 17.69 -12.29
C LYS A 571 1.29 18.61 -13.48
N LEU A 572 1.83 19.79 -13.24
CA LEU A 572 2.21 20.72 -14.32
C LEU A 572 3.32 20.12 -15.19
N PHE A 573 4.36 19.54 -14.58
CA PHE A 573 5.45 18.93 -15.34
C PHE A 573 4.99 17.70 -16.12
N ALA A 574 4.17 16.84 -15.55
CA ALA A 574 3.64 15.65 -16.21
C ALA A 574 2.70 15.99 -17.37
N ASN A 575 1.77 16.94 -17.17
CA ASN A 575 0.79 17.32 -18.21
C ASN A 575 1.38 18.19 -19.32
N HIS A 576 2.46 18.92 -19.06
CA HIS A 576 3.15 19.76 -20.04
C HIS A 576 4.54 19.20 -20.39
N ARG A 577 4.63 17.89 -20.52
CA ARG A 577 5.84 17.19 -20.98
C ARG A 577 5.99 17.40 -22.50
N GLY A 578 7.20 17.76 -22.94
CA GLY A 578 7.56 17.75 -24.35
C GLY A 578 7.93 16.38 -24.86
N THR A 579 8.19 16.24 -26.14
CA THR A 579 8.78 15.06 -26.78
C THR A 579 10.30 15.17 -26.94
N TYR A 580 10.80 16.40 -27.07
CA TYR A 580 12.22 16.73 -27.16
C TYR A 580 12.51 17.98 -26.37
N THR A 581 13.66 18.05 -25.73
CA THR A 581 14.16 19.27 -25.14
C THR A 581 14.53 20.30 -26.22
N ILE A 582 14.57 21.58 -25.84
CA ILE A 582 15.11 22.65 -26.66
C ILE A 582 16.33 23.25 -25.93
N PRO A 583 17.53 23.18 -26.49
CA PRO A 583 18.73 23.75 -25.87
C PRO A 583 18.64 25.26 -25.67
N LEU A 584 18.96 25.73 -24.48
CA LEU A 584 18.90 27.14 -24.09
C LEU A 584 20.21 27.91 -24.31
N GLN A 585 21.18 27.34 -25.04
CA GLN A 585 22.46 27.99 -25.45
C GLN A 585 23.21 28.65 -24.26
N LYS A 586 23.32 27.98 -23.11
CA LYS A 586 23.93 28.50 -21.88
C LYS A 586 23.24 29.70 -21.22
N GLN A 587 22.09 30.12 -21.71
CA GLN A 587 21.31 31.21 -21.07
C GLN A 587 20.77 30.78 -19.71
N ASP A 588 20.49 29.48 -19.52
CA ASP A 588 20.08 28.86 -18.25
C ASP A 588 21.11 29.11 -17.14
N VAL A 589 22.40 28.98 -17.42
CA VAL A 589 23.48 29.24 -16.46
C VAL A 589 23.47 30.68 -15.93
N LYS A 590 23.19 31.66 -16.81
CA LYS A 590 23.09 33.06 -16.40
C LYS A 590 21.85 33.30 -15.55
N LEU A 591 20.71 32.74 -15.97
CA LEU A 591 19.43 32.91 -15.28
C LEU A 591 19.46 32.26 -13.88
N ARG A 592 20.08 31.07 -13.72
CA ARG A 592 20.25 30.44 -12.42
C ARG A 592 21.01 31.28 -11.41
N LYS A 593 22.00 32.08 -11.87
CA LYS A 593 22.71 33.05 -11.01
C LYS A 593 21.82 34.19 -10.52
N GLU A 594 20.71 34.40 -11.20
CA GLU A 594 19.69 35.42 -10.87
C GLU A 594 18.50 34.78 -10.13
N GLY A 595 18.59 33.46 -9.77
CA GLY A 595 17.52 32.69 -9.09
C GLY A 595 16.38 32.30 -10.02
N ILE A 596 16.60 32.23 -11.34
CA ILE A 596 15.59 31.86 -12.33
C ILE A 596 15.98 30.52 -12.97
N TYR A 597 15.11 29.54 -12.85
CA TYR A 597 15.32 28.19 -13.36
C TYR A 597 14.43 27.94 -14.57
N VAL A 598 14.99 27.35 -15.62
CA VAL A 598 14.31 27.27 -16.92
C VAL A 598 14.56 25.95 -17.60
N SER A 599 13.51 25.32 -18.12
CA SER A 599 13.60 24.31 -19.16
C SER A 599 12.70 24.68 -20.34
N ALA A 600 13.05 24.15 -21.51
CA ALA A 600 12.26 24.32 -22.72
C ALA A 600 12.16 22.99 -23.47
N ALA A 601 10.97 22.68 -23.96
CA ALA A 601 10.69 21.48 -24.72
C ALA A 601 9.79 21.80 -25.93
N VAL A 602 9.70 20.86 -26.86
CA VAL A 602 8.73 20.88 -27.95
C VAL A 602 7.89 19.62 -27.88
N ASP A 603 6.60 19.76 -28.07
CA ASP A 603 5.67 18.63 -28.08
C ASP A 603 5.60 17.94 -29.48
N ALA A 604 4.71 16.94 -29.61
CA ALA A 604 4.47 16.21 -30.84
C ALA A 604 3.86 17.10 -31.97
N HIS A 605 3.20 18.20 -31.61
CA HIS A 605 2.55 19.13 -32.53
C HIS A 605 3.45 20.28 -32.94
N GLY A 606 4.67 20.37 -32.35
CA GLY A 606 5.63 21.44 -32.61
C GLY A 606 5.40 22.67 -31.75
N GLU A 607 4.56 22.60 -30.73
CA GLU A 607 4.35 23.68 -29.76
C GLU A 607 5.52 23.75 -28.79
N ILE A 608 5.97 24.96 -28.51
CA ILE A 608 7.07 25.18 -27.56
C ILE A 608 6.51 25.32 -26.15
N ILE A 609 6.97 24.44 -25.27
CA ILE A 609 6.68 24.44 -23.84
C ILE A 609 7.85 25.09 -23.13
N LEU A 610 7.60 26.19 -22.43
CA LEU A 610 8.59 26.89 -21.63
C LEU A 610 8.20 26.83 -20.16
N LYS A 611 9.07 26.30 -19.33
CA LYS A 611 8.91 26.26 -17.87
C LYS A 611 9.86 27.26 -17.25
N LEU A 612 9.30 28.14 -16.41
CA LEU A 612 10.02 29.19 -15.65
C LEU A 612 9.67 29.03 -14.17
N VAL A 613 10.68 28.92 -13.34
CA VAL A 613 10.58 28.83 -11.87
C VAL A 613 11.34 29.98 -11.25
#